data_164125990d476c9dab14ef731a10af33
#
_entry.id   164125990d476c9dab14ef731a10af33
#
_cell.length_a   1.000
_cell.length_b   1.000
_cell.length_c   1.000
_cell.angle_alpha   90.00
_cell.angle_beta   90.00
_cell.angle_gamma   90.00
#
_symmetry.space_group_name_H-M   'P 1'
#
loop_
_entity.id
_entity.type
_entity.pdbx_description
1 polymer ?
#
loop_
_entity_poly.entity_id
_entity_poly.type
_entity_poly.pdbx_seq_one_letter_code
_entity_poly.pdbx_strand_id
1 'polypeptide(L)'
;MLEEGNLLNADLFFTHTHMDHIQGLPFFAPLYNPNSDVRLNAGHLAGDNYDLQGIIGTMLMKDPVFPVPSSLIEKACSFNDYSCGKVFDLGDGVIIRTGQLNHPNGACGYRIEYEGKVISICTDTEHFEGEIDQNVVDLAQDADVMVYDSAYTDEEYPKFKGWGHSTWQEAIKVAKEAGVKQTMLFHHDPSHNDEKMDQIASQASDLSGNVRPAIEGEEICL
;
A
#
# COMPACT_ATOMS: atom_id res chain seq x y z
N MET A 1 -8.23 9.26 18.66
CA MET A 1 -6.89 8.66 18.70
C MET A 1 -5.75 9.69 18.84
N LEU A 2 -5.95 10.98 18.62
CA LEU A 2 -4.90 12.02 18.64
C LEU A 2 -5.20 13.13 19.68
N GLU A 3 -6.02 12.85 20.69
CA GLU A 3 -6.51 13.89 21.63
C GLU A 3 -5.56 14.20 22.79
N GLU A 4 -4.62 13.31 23.11
CA GLU A 4 -3.66 13.54 24.21
C GLU A 4 -2.26 13.88 23.66
N GLY A 5 -2.13 15.10 23.12
CA GLY A 5 -0.83 15.66 22.76
C GLY A 5 -0.15 15.02 21.55
N ASN A 6 -0.91 14.35 20.67
CA ASN A 6 -0.39 13.68 19.46
C ASN A 6 0.75 12.68 19.73
N LEU A 7 0.77 12.06 20.91
CA LEU A 7 1.74 11.02 21.25
C LEU A 7 1.37 9.72 20.52
N LEU A 8 2.32 9.10 19.85
CA LEU A 8 2.11 7.84 19.14
C LEU A 8 3.34 6.93 19.24
N ASN A 9 3.09 5.64 19.52
CA ASN A 9 4.04 4.56 19.32
C ASN A 9 3.50 3.66 18.22
N ALA A 10 4.13 3.68 17.04
CA ALA A 10 3.60 2.98 15.87
C ALA A 10 4.68 2.63 14.84
N ASP A 11 4.37 1.63 14.03
CA ASP A 11 5.09 1.32 12.80
C ASP A 11 4.28 1.80 11.60
N LEU A 12 4.90 2.63 10.74
CA LEU A 12 4.39 2.98 9.43
C LEU A 12 5.17 2.20 8.38
N PHE A 13 4.45 1.46 7.55
CA PHE A 13 5.03 0.72 6.44
C PHE A 13 4.64 1.37 5.13
N PHE A 14 5.64 1.76 4.33
CA PHE A 14 5.41 2.33 3.00
C PHE A 14 5.48 1.23 1.95
N THR A 15 4.49 1.19 1.06
CA THR A 15 4.58 0.33 -0.13
C THR A 15 5.74 0.80 -1.00
N HIS A 16 5.81 2.10 -1.24
CA HIS A 16 6.90 2.75 -1.95
C HIS A 16 6.87 4.29 -1.71
N THR A 17 7.75 5.02 -2.35
CA THR A 17 7.98 6.45 -2.09
C THR A 17 7.59 7.38 -3.24
N HIS A 18 6.66 6.97 -4.13
CA HIS A 18 6.06 7.93 -5.05
C HIS A 18 5.28 9.00 -4.27
N MET A 19 5.14 10.19 -4.86
CA MET A 19 4.68 11.37 -4.15
C MET A 19 3.29 11.21 -3.53
N ASP A 20 2.38 10.57 -4.23
CA ASP A 20 1.00 10.32 -3.79
C ASP A 20 0.89 9.40 -2.57
N HIS A 21 1.94 8.59 -2.29
CA HIS A 21 2.01 7.72 -1.12
C HIS A 21 2.70 8.35 0.10
N ILE A 22 3.49 9.41 -0.10
CA ILE A 22 4.26 10.04 0.99
C ILE A 22 3.89 11.49 1.26
N GLN A 23 3.13 12.16 0.38
CA GLN A 23 2.83 13.60 0.49
C GLN A 23 2.09 13.99 1.78
N GLY A 24 1.40 13.06 2.43
CA GLY A 24 0.74 13.30 3.71
C GLY A 24 1.67 13.27 4.93
N LEU A 25 2.86 12.69 4.80
CA LEU A 25 3.77 12.48 5.92
C LEU A 25 4.19 13.79 6.62
N PRO A 26 4.50 14.89 5.91
CA PRO A 26 4.85 16.18 6.55
C PRO A 26 3.74 16.77 7.41
N PHE A 27 2.50 16.31 7.24
CA PHE A 27 1.33 16.77 8.01
C PHE A 27 0.91 15.78 9.10
N PHE A 28 1.65 14.69 9.29
CA PHE A 28 1.37 13.70 10.31
C PHE A 28 1.84 14.19 11.68
N ALA A 29 0.93 14.80 12.42
CA ALA A 29 1.20 15.51 13.68
C ALA A 29 2.04 14.73 14.72
N PRO A 30 1.89 13.41 14.89
CA PRO A 30 2.72 12.65 15.85
C PRO A 30 4.22 12.75 15.63
N LEU A 31 4.69 12.98 14.39
CA LEU A 31 6.10 13.13 14.10
C LEU A 31 6.74 14.38 14.71
N TYR A 32 5.92 15.38 15.08
CA TYR A 32 6.39 16.62 15.70
C TYR A 32 6.35 16.56 17.23
N ASN A 33 5.89 15.47 17.82
CA ASN A 33 5.94 15.27 19.27
C ASN A 33 7.20 14.48 19.64
N PRO A 34 8.19 15.07 20.32
CA PRO A 34 9.46 14.42 20.62
C PRO A 34 9.36 13.21 21.58
N ASN A 35 8.18 12.98 22.17
CA ASN A 35 7.89 11.81 22.98
C ASN A 35 7.24 10.66 22.20
N SER A 36 6.90 10.86 20.92
CA SER A 36 6.47 9.79 20.04
C SER A 36 7.62 8.85 19.68
N ASP A 37 7.30 7.62 19.35
CA ASP A 37 8.21 6.63 18.78
C ASP A 37 7.56 6.04 17.52
N VAL A 38 7.82 6.66 16.36
CA VAL A 38 7.26 6.25 15.07
C VAL A 38 8.36 5.61 14.23
N ARG A 39 8.21 4.34 13.90
CA ARG A 39 9.15 3.62 13.04
C ARG A 39 8.65 3.66 11.60
N LEU A 40 9.42 4.32 10.73
CA LEU A 40 9.13 4.45 9.30
C LEU A 40 9.86 3.34 8.56
N ASN A 41 9.12 2.45 7.91
CA ASN A 41 9.63 1.22 7.32
C ASN A 41 9.42 1.21 5.80
N ALA A 42 10.48 0.94 4.99
CA ALA A 42 10.42 0.83 3.54
C ALA A 42 11.20 -0.36 3.01
N GLY A 43 10.57 -1.18 2.15
CA GLY A 43 11.17 -2.42 1.62
C GLY A 43 11.62 -2.33 0.16
N HIS A 44 11.19 -1.33 -0.58
CA HIS A 44 11.38 -1.21 -2.03
C HIS A 44 12.72 -0.57 -2.43
N LEU A 45 13.42 0.13 -1.50
CA LEU A 45 14.66 0.86 -1.78
C LEU A 45 15.93 -0.01 -1.69
N ALA A 46 15.78 -1.29 -1.35
CA ALA A 46 16.92 -2.17 -1.16
C ALA A 46 17.75 -2.33 -2.45
N GLY A 47 19.00 -1.90 -2.39
CA GLY A 47 19.92 -1.94 -3.54
C GLY A 47 19.99 -0.63 -4.34
N ASP A 48 19.17 0.34 -4.04
CA ASP A 48 19.24 1.68 -4.64
C ASP A 48 20.27 2.58 -3.95
N ASN A 49 20.55 3.73 -4.59
CA ASN A 49 21.42 4.76 -4.02
C ASN A 49 20.66 5.70 -3.06
N TYR A 50 19.42 5.37 -2.72
CA TYR A 50 18.53 6.15 -1.87
C TYR A 50 18.10 5.31 -0.67
N ASP A 51 17.92 5.97 0.45
CA ASP A 51 17.26 5.43 1.63
C ASP A 51 16.04 6.28 2.00
N LEU A 52 15.18 5.75 2.86
CA LEU A 52 13.95 6.42 3.25
C LEU A 52 14.23 7.77 3.94
N GLN A 53 15.26 7.83 4.80
CA GLN A 53 15.66 9.07 5.47
C GLN A 53 16.10 10.14 4.48
N GLY A 54 16.88 9.76 3.47
CA GLY A 54 17.32 10.66 2.41
C GLY A 54 16.16 11.20 1.57
N ILE A 55 15.22 10.33 1.17
CA ILE A 55 14.03 10.74 0.41
C ILE A 55 13.19 11.72 1.22
N ILE A 56 12.85 11.38 2.46
CA ILE A 56 12.03 12.23 3.32
C ILE A 56 12.76 13.56 3.60
N GLY A 57 14.03 13.51 3.99
CA GLY A 57 14.79 14.71 4.41
C GLY A 57 15.29 15.59 3.28
N THR A 58 15.62 15.02 2.12
CA THR A 58 16.25 15.79 1.02
C THR A 58 15.31 16.12 -0.14
N MET A 59 14.19 15.41 -0.26
CA MET A 59 13.23 15.63 -1.34
C MET A 59 11.88 16.13 -0.81
N LEU A 60 11.28 15.46 0.18
CA LEU A 60 9.94 15.79 0.65
C LEU A 60 9.95 16.96 1.65
N MET A 61 10.79 16.92 2.70
CA MET A 61 10.84 17.92 3.78
C MET A 61 12.03 18.87 3.61
N LYS A 62 12.07 19.58 2.51
CA LYS A 62 13.13 20.55 2.17
C LYS A 62 12.60 21.71 1.35
N ASP A 63 13.14 22.93 1.62
CA ASP A 63 12.90 24.08 0.77
C ASP A 63 13.25 23.81 -0.72
N PRO A 64 12.44 24.26 -1.68
CA PRO A 64 11.18 25.02 -1.52
C PRO A 64 9.92 24.12 -1.47
N VAL A 65 10.05 22.79 -1.42
CA VAL A 65 8.91 21.84 -1.44
C VAL A 65 8.15 21.90 -0.12
N PHE A 66 8.86 21.85 1.00
CA PHE A 66 8.29 21.96 2.33
C PHE A 66 9.22 22.77 3.25
N PRO A 67 8.72 23.86 3.91
CA PRO A 67 9.57 24.80 4.63
C PRO A 67 10.01 24.33 6.02
N VAL A 68 9.58 23.13 6.43
CA VAL A 68 9.89 22.54 7.73
C VAL A 68 10.97 21.47 7.55
N PRO A 69 12.15 21.60 8.15
CA PRO A 69 13.24 20.66 7.96
C PRO A 69 12.96 19.32 8.68
N SER A 70 13.44 18.23 8.10
CA SER A 70 13.31 16.86 8.65
C SER A 70 13.91 16.70 10.05
N SER A 71 14.89 17.53 10.42
CA SER A 71 15.48 17.51 11.76
C SER A 71 14.48 17.73 12.91
N LEU A 72 13.30 18.29 12.62
CA LEU A 72 12.25 18.45 13.63
C LEU A 72 11.53 17.15 13.96
N ILE A 73 11.54 16.17 13.05
CA ILE A 73 10.90 14.86 13.25
C ILE A 73 11.88 13.79 13.74
N GLU A 74 13.19 14.00 13.64
CA GLU A 74 14.24 13.02 13.96
C GLU A 74 14.21 12.51 15.41
N LYS A 75 13.60 13.25 16.34
CA LYS A 75 13.46 12.82 17.74
C LYS A 75 12.26 11.90 17.95
N ALA A 76 11.28 11.98 17.08
CA ALA A 76 10.01 11.28 17.19
C ALA A 76 9.96 10.06 16.27
N CYS A 77 10.88 9.92 15.32
CA CYS A 77 10.87 8.81 14.38
C CYS A 77 12.25 8.21 14.13
N SER A 78 12.23 6.95 13.71
CA SER A 78 13.37 6.21 13.18
C SER A 78 13.05 5.71 11.78
N PHE A 79 14.09 5.50 10.96
CA PHE A 79 13.99 5.02 9.59
C PHE A 79 14.57 3.61 9.48
N ASN A 80 13.87 2.72 8.83
CA ASN A 80 14.26 1.33 8.66
C ASN A 80 14.04 0.88 7.23
N ASP A 81 15.14 0.83 6.46
CA ASP A 81 15.16 0.25 5.12
C ASP A 81 15.43 -1.26 5.23
N TYR A 82 14.71 -2.06 4.44
CA TYR A 82 14.85 -3.51 4.42
C TYR A 82 14.61 -4.04 2.99
N SER A 83 14.87 -5.32 2.77
CA SER A 83 14.51 -5.99 1.50
C SER A 83 13.15 -6.66 1.63
N CYS A 84 12.28 -6.55 0.61
CA CYS A 84 11.05 -7.31 0.54
C CYS A 84 11.32 -8.82 0.69
N GLY A 85 10.34 -9.56 1.24
CA GLY A 85 10.51 -10.94 1.71
C GLY A 85 10.81 -11.05 3.21
N LYS A 86 10.98 -9.92 3.91
CA LYS A 86 11.16 -9.88 5.36
C LYS A 86 9.85 -10.15 6.09
N VAL A 87 9.96 -10.78 7.26
CA VAL A 87 8.86 -11.00 8.22
C VAL A 87 9.14 -10.17 9.46
N PHE A 88 8.14 -9.43 9.90
CA PHE A 88 8.17 -8.67 11.16
C PHE A 88 7.20 -9.30 12.15
N ASP A 89 7.67 -9.50 13.37
CA ASP A 89 6.85 -9.78 14.55
C ASP A 89 6.78 -8.47 15.36
N LEU A 90 5.60 -7.84 15.37
CA LEU A 90 5.39 -6.56 16.05
C LEU A 90 4.95 -6.74 17.52
N GLY A 91 4.90 -7.98 18.00
CA GLY A 91 4.36 -8.30 19.32
C GLY A 91 2.83 -8.46 19.30
N ASP A 92 2.29 -8.88 20.44
CA ASP A 92 0.84 -9.07 20.65
C ASP A 92 0.14 -9.94 19.59
N GLY A 93 0.90 -10.79 18.87
CA GLY A 93 0.40 -11.69 17.84
C GLY A 93 0.24 -11.05 16.45
N VAL A 94 0.73 -9.83 16.25
CA VAL A 94 0.72 -9.15 14.94
C VAL A 94 1.96 -9.55 14.15
N ILE A 95 1.76 -10.21 13.01
CA ILE A 95 2.82 -10.58 12.07
C ILE A 95 2.60 -9.86 10.74
N ILE A 96 3.67 -9.27 10.20
CA ILE A 96 3.67 -8.67 8.86
C ILE A 96 4.66 -9.42 7.99
N ARG A 97 4.18 -9.98 6.87
CA ARG A 97 5.02 -10.54 5.80
C ARG A 97 5.05 -9.57 4.63
N THR A 98 6.21 -9.43 4.03
CA THR A 98 6.41 -8.50 2.93
C THR A 98 6.80 -9.25 1.65
N GLY A 99 6.37 -8.75 0.51
CA GLY A 99 6.69 -9.32 -0.81
C GLY A 99 6.94 -8.22 -1.85
N GLN A 100 7.77 -8.52 -2.83
CA GLN A 100 8.05 -7.60 -3.93
C GLN A 100 6.84 -7.50 -4.85
N LEU A 101 6.46 -6.28 -5.23
CA LEU A 101 5.45 -5.99 -6.25
C LEU A 101 6.13 -5.49 -7.54
N ASN A 102 5.46 -5.70 -8.67
CA ASN A 102 5.93 -5.29 -9.99
C ASN A 102 5.52 -3.84 -10.27
N HIS A 103 6.39 -2.90 -9.88
CA HIS A 103 6.14 -1.46 -10.03
C HIS A 103 7.44 -0.73 -10.39
N PRO A 104 7.39 0.37 -11.18
CA PRO A 104 8.57 1.19 -11.46
C PRO A 104 9.24 1.67 -10.16
N ASN A 105 10.56 1.55 -10.08
CA ASN A 105 11.37 1.79 -8.89
C ASN A 105 11.06 0.87 -7.69
N GLY A 106 10.29 -0.21 -7.90
CA GLY A 106 9.92 -1.17 -6.87
C GLY A 106 8.77 -0.72 -5.97
N ALA A 107 8.02 -1.70 -5.49
CA ALA A 107 7.04 -1.53 -4.42
C ALA A 107 7.01 -2.78 -3.54
N CYS A 108 6.52 -2.64 -2.32
CA CYS A 108 6.42 -3.71 -1.34
C CYS A 108 4.95 -3.95 -0.98
N GLY A 109 4.48 -5.17 -1.20
CA GLY A 109 3.19 -5.64 -0.70
C GLY A 109 3.30 -6.15 0.72
N TYR A 110 2.16 -6.20 1.41
CA TYR A 110 2.07 -6.59 2.80
C TYR A 110 0.98 -7.62 3.02
N ARG A 111 1.30 -8.63 3.81
CA ARG A 111 0.35 -9.56 4.42
C ARG A 111 0.39 -9.35 5.92
N ILE A 112 -0.73 -8.95 6.51
CA ILE A 112 -0.89 -8.67 7.93
C ILE A 112 -1.73 -9.79 8.53
N GLU A 113 -1.18 -10.46 9.54
CA GLU A 113 -1.82 -11.58 10.25
C GLU A 113 -2.05 -11.18 11.72
N TYR A 114 -3.29 -11.30 12.19
CA TYR A 114 -3.67 -11.03 13.57
C TYR A 114 -4.90 -11.84 13.97
N GLU A 115 -4.87 -12.53 15.11
CA GLU A 115 -5.97 -13.34 15.66
C GLU A 115 -6.64 -14.28 14.64
N GLY A 116 -5.84 -14.87 13.75
CA GLY A 116 -6.33 -15.78 12.71
C GLY A 116 -7.01 -15.06 11.52
N LYS A 117 -6.97 -13.74 11.48
CA LYS A 117 -7.40 -12.92 10.35
C LYS A 117 -6.22 -12.48 9.50
N VAL A 118 -6.46 -12.30 8.23
CA VAL A 118 -5.45 -11.94 7.24
C VAL A 118 -5.94 -10.80 6.36
N ILE A 119 -5.13 -9.73 6.30
CA ILE A 119 -5.30 -8.65 5.33
C ILE A 119 -4.09 -8.64 4.41
N SER A 120 -4.31 -8.62 3.09
CA SER A 120 -3.26 -8.43 2.10
C SER A 120 -3.40 -7.07 1.43
N ILE A 121 -2.28 -6.35 1.29
CA ILE A 121 -2.20 -5.04 0.62
C ILE A 121 -1.22 -5.17 -0.53
N CYS A 122 -1.74 -5.17 -1.76
CA CYS A 122 -1.01 -5.32 -3.01
C CYS A 122 -1.42 -4.19 -3.97
N THR A 123 -1.24 -2.95 -3.52
CA THR A 123 -1.45 -1.76 -4.34
C THR A 123 -0.17 -1.39 -5.07
N ASP A 124 -0.30 -0.74 -6.22
CA ASP A 124 0.83 -0.35 -7.09
C ASP A 124 1.61 -1.57 -7.58
N THR A 125 0.90 -2.39 -8.34
CA THR A 125 1.48 -3.55 -8.99
C THR A 125 0.91 -3.75 -10.39
N GLU A 126 1.77 -3.94 -11.38
CA GLU A 126 1.39 -4.31 -12.72
C GLU A 126 1.43 -5.84 -12.87
N HIS A 127 0.36 -6.42 -13.37
CA HIS A 127 0.31 -7.85 -13.63
C HIS A 127 1.20 -8.26 -14.81
N PHE A 128 1.60 -9.52 -14.84
CA PHE A 128 2.34 -10.11 -15.97
C PHE A 128 1.37 -10.64 -17.03
N GLU A 129 1.68 -10.42 -18.31
CA GLU A 129 0.86 -10.96 -19.38
C GLU A 129 0.93 -12.48 -19.45
N GLY A 130 -0.24 -13.12 -19.33
CA GLY A 130 -0.38 -14.56 -19.48
C GLY A 130 0.00 -15.42 -18.28
N GLU A 131 0.44 -14.80 -17.18
CA GLU A 131 0.75 -15.49 -15.92
C GLU A 131 0.30 -14.69 -14.72
N ILE A 132 0.01 -15.37 -13.62
CA ILE A 132 -0.37 -14.71 -12.37
C ILE A 132 0.90 -14.47 -11.54
N ASP A 133 1.01 -13.28 -10.96
CA ASP A 133 2.14 -12.95 -10.09
C ASP A 133 2.09 -13.76 -8.79
N GLN A 134 3.03 -14.70 -8.66
CA GLN A 134 3.10 -15.59 -7.52
C GLN A 134 3.40 -14.85 -6.21
N ASN A 135 4.16 -13.74 -6.25
CA ASN A 135 4.40 -12.93 -5.05
C ASN A 135 3.10 -12.35 -4.49
N VAL A 136 2.22 -11.88 -5.37
CA VAL A 136 0.91 -11.37 -4.99
C VAL A 136 0.00 -12.49 -4.47
N VAL A 137 -0.01 -13.65 -5.15
CA VAL A 137 -0.77 -14.83 -4.69
C VAL A 137 -0.31 -15.25 -3.29
N ASP A 138 1.01 -15.34 -3.05
CA ASP A 138 1.55 -15.75 -1.75
C ASP A 138 1.19 -14.78 -0.62
N LEU A 139 1.19 -13.46 -0.90
CA LEU A 139 0.73 -12.45 0.05
C LEU A 139 -0.78 -12.55 0.33
N ALA A 140 -1.56 -12.87 -0.69
CA ALA A 140 -3.02 -12.91 -0.64
C ALA A 140 -3.59 -14.27 -0.24
N GLN A 141 -2.76 -15.32 -0.08
CA GLN A 141 -3.21 -16.69 0.19
C GLN A 141 -4.19 -16.75 1.36
N ASP A 142 -5.43 -17.21 1.08
CA ASP A 142 -6.55 -17.35 2.03
C ASP A 142 -6.87 -16.08 2.85
N ALA A 143 -6.58 -14.88 2.28
CA ALA A 143 -6.83 -13.62 2.97
C ALA A 143 -8.32 -13.38 3.21
N ASP A 144 -8.66 -12.82 4.38
CA ASP A 144 -10.00 -12.33 4.68
C ASP A 144 -10.33 -11.11 3.80
N VAL A 145 -9.33 -10.22 3.63
CA VAL A 145 -9.42 -9.07 2.71
C VAL A 145 -8.14 -8.92 1.93
N MET A 146 -8.26 -8.72 0.62
CA MET A 146 -7.18 -8.25 -0.25
C MET A 146 -7.52 -6.85 -0.78
N VAL A 147 -6.60 -5.91 -0.61
CA VAL A 147 -6.60 -4.61 -1.31
C VAL A 147 -5.68 -4.75 -2.51
N TYR A 148 -6.21 -4.55 -3.72
CA TYR A 148 -5.46 -4.78 -4.96
C TYR A 148 -5.56 -3.60 -5.91
N ASP A 149 -4.45 -3.33 -6.61
CA ASP A 149 -4.35 -2.32 -7.66
C ASP A 149 -5.38 -2.55 -8.78
N SER A 150 -6.16 -1.55 -9.07
CA SER A 150 -7.24 -1.62 -10.05
C SER A 150 -7.40 -0.29 -10.78
N ALA A 151 -6.25 0.29 -11.17
CA ALA A 151 -6.23 1.59 -11.82
C ALA A 151 -6.98 1.56 -13.16
N TYR A 152 -6.91 0.44 -13.89
CA TYR A 152 -7.43 0.35 -15.24
C TYR A 152 -8.48 -0.76 -15.41
N THR A 153 -9.17 -0.72 -16.55
CA THR A 153 -9.86 -1.87 -17.13
C THR A 153 -8.96 -2.58 -18.13
N ASP A 154 -9.26 -3.83 -18.49
CA ASP A 154 -8.53 -4.58 -19.53
C ASP A 154 -8.52 -3.85 -20.89
N GLU A 155 -9.53 -3.02 -21.19
CA GLU A 155 -9.61 -2.21 -22.41
C GLU A 155 -8.67 -0.98 -22.37
N GLU A 156 -8.43 -0.43 -21.19
CA GLU A 156 -7.57 0.74 -20.98
C GLU A 156 -6.10 0.35 -20.87
N TYR A 157 -5.82 -0.77 -20.19
CA TYR A 157 -4.49 -1.23 -19.83
C TYR A 157 -3.44 -1.21 -20.97
N PRO A 158 -3.76 -1.60 -22.23
CA PRO A 158 -2.76 -1.58 -23.30
C PRO A 158 -2.11 -0.20 -23.55
N LYS A 159 -2.77 0.89 -23.14
CA LYS A 159 -2.25 2.26 -23.29
C LYS A 159 -1.30 2.66 -22.17
N PHE A 160 -1.36 1.93 -21.04
CA PHE A 160 -0.66 2.26 -19.79
C PHE A 160 0.30 1.16 -19.34
N LYS A 161 0.54 0.18 -20.22
CA LYS A 161 1.49 -0.90 -19.95
C LYS A 161 2.88 -0.35 -19.63
N GLY A 162 3.49 -0.84 -18.54
CA GLY A 162 4.76 -0.36 -18.01
C GLY A 162 4.64 0.80 -17.04
N TRP A 163 3.41 1.22 -16.68
CA TRP A 163 3.18 2.27 -15.69
C TRP A 163 3.13 1.72 -14.25
N GLY A 164 3.10 0.40 -14.09
CA GLY A 164 3.15 -0.25 -12.78
C GLY A 164 1.79 -0.48 -12.14
N HIS A 165 0.71 -0.47 -12.92
CA HIS A 165 -0.65 -0.63 -12.43
C HIS A 165 -1.41 -1.74 -13.15
N SER A 166 -2.43 -2.29 -12.48
CA SER A 166 -3.19 -3.43 -12.92
C SER A 166 -4.65 -3.09 -13.27
N THR A 167 -5.43 -4.13 -13.52
CA THR A 167 -6.84 -4.03 -13.86
C THR A 167 -7.71 -4.68 -12.77
N TRP A 168 -8.96 -4.20 -12.66
CA TRP A 168 -9.90 -4.83 -11.76
C TRP A 168 -10.24 -6.30 -12.17
N GLN A 169 -10.13 -6.63 -13.45
CA GLN A 169 -10.32 -7.98 -13.94
C GLN A 169 -9.19 -8.91 -13.45
N GLU A 170 -7.96 -8.40 -13.40
CA GLU A 170 -6.83 -9.15 -12.86
C GLU A 170 -6.98 -9.36 -11.34
N ALA A 171 -7.51 -8.38 -10.60
CA ALA A 171 -7.84 -8.54 -9.19
C ALA A 171 -8.74 -9.76 -8.94
N ILE A 172 -9.74 -10.02 -9.80
CA ILE A 172 -10.62 -11.19 -9.71
C ILE A 172 -9.86 -12.49 -9.92
N LYS A 173 -8.94 -12.53 -10.90
CA LYS A 173 -8.13 -13.73 -11.18
C LYS A 173 -7.22 -14.07 -10.00
N VAL A 174 -6.49 -13.06 -9.48
CA VAL A 174 -5.64 -13.21 -8.30
C VAL A 174 -6.45 -13.65 -7.09
N ALA A 175 -7.59 -13.00 -6.82
CA ALA A 175 -8.45 -13.33 -5.70
C ALA A 175 -8.92 -14.79 -5.74
N LYS A 176 -9.26 -15.29 -6.92
CA LYS A 176 -9.69 -16.67 -7.13
C LYS A 176 -8.54 -17.66 -6.91
N GLU A 177 -7.36 -17.36 -7.45
CA GLU A 177 -6.18 -18.21 -7.30
C GLU A 177 -5.72 -18.30 -5.85
N ALA A 178 -5.70 -17.16 -5.15
CA ALA A 178 -5.27 -17.07 -3.76
C ALA A 178 -6.36 -17.47 -2.74
N GLY A 179 -7.59 -17.74 -3.15
CA GLY A 179 -8.68 -18.10 -2.22
C GLY A 179 -9.15 -16.95 -1.33
N VAL A 180 -9.07 -15.71 -1.82
CA VAL A 180 -9.44 -14.49 -1.08
C VAL A 180 -10.93 -14.44 -0.81
N LYS A 181 -11.33 -14.09 0.43
CA LYS A 181 -12.75 -14.00 0.82
C LYS A 181 -13.41 -12.71 0.35
N GLN A 182 -12.70 -11.57 0.40
CA GLN A 182 -13.18 -10.26 -0.05
C GLN A 182 -12.05 -9.49 -0.72
N THR A 183 -12.32 -8.88 -1.88
CA THR A 183 -11.35 -8.05 -2.61
C THR A 183 -11.85 -6.63 -2.73
N MET A 184 -10.98 -5.69 -2.32
CA MET A 184 -11.18 -4.26 -2.45
C MET A 184 -10.36 -3.77 -3.64
N LEU A 185 -11.04 -3.30 -4.67
CA LEU A 185 -10.42 -2.64 -5.81
C LEU A 185 -9.94 -1.26 -5.37
N PHE A 186 -8.67 -0.98 -5.52
CA PHE A 186 -8.03 0.22 -4.99
C PHE A 186 -7.18 0.92 -6.05
N HIS A 187 -6.69 2.12 -5.76
CA HIS A 187 -5.81 2.90 -6.63
C HIS A 187 -6.43 3.20 -8.02
N HIS A 188 -7.69 3.65 -8.01
CA HIS A 188 -8.42 3.97 -9.25
C HIS A 188 -7.77 5.13 -10.01
N ASP A 189 -7.76 5.06 -11.34
CA ASP A 189 -7.28 6.14 -12.19
C ASP A 189 -8.07 7.44 -11.90
N PRO A 190 -7.40 8.59 -11.67
CA PRO A 190 -8.08 9.85 -11.36
C PRO A 190 -9.03 10.36 -12.46
N SER A 191 -8.93 9.84 -13.68
CA SER A 191 -9.86 10.16 -14.77
C SER A 191 -11.18 9.40 -14.70
N HIS A 192 -11.28 8.37 -13.85
CA HIS A 192 -12.51 7.62 -13.62
C HIS A 192 -13.46 8.46 -12.76
N ASN A 193 -14.55 8.93 -13.36
CA ASN A 193 -15.62 9.59 -12.63
C ASN A 193 -16.58 8.59 -11.96
N ASP A 194 -17.52 9.10 -11.17
CA ASP A 194 -18.46 8.26 -10.41
C ASP A 194 -19.24 7.29 -11.31
N GLU A 195 -19.66 7.73 -12.51
CA GLU A 195 -20.37 6.87 -13.46
C GLU A 195 -19.51 5.68 -13.92
N LYS A 196 -18.23 5.91 -14.19
CA LYS A 196 -17.29 4.85 -14.55
C LYS A 196 -17.04 3.90 -13.36
N MET A 197 -16.94 4.44 -12.14
CA MET A 197 -16.78 3.65 -10.93
C MET A 197 -18.00 2.78 -10.64
N ASP A 198 -19.22 3.31 -10.85
CA ASP A 198 -20.46 2.55 -10.71
C ASP A 198 -20.54 1.40 -11.73
N GLN A 199 -20.08 1.64 -12.99
CA GLN A 199 -19.98 0.59 -14.00
C GLN A 199 -19.00 -0.51 -13.61
N ILE A 200 -17.79 -0.15 -13.12
CA ILE A 200 -16.80 -1.10 -12.63
C ILE A 200 -17.38 -1.91 -11.46
N ALA A 201 -18.02 -1.25 -10.51
CA ALA A 201 -18.65 -1.92 -9.35
C ALA A 201 -19.70 -2.95 -9.78
N SER A 202 -20.59 -2.57 -10.71
CA SER A 202 -21.61 -3.48 -11.23
C SER A 202 -20.98 -4.67 -11.96
N GLN A 203 -20.05 -4.44 -12.86
CA GLN A 203 -19.38 -5.49 -13.64
C GLN A 203 -18.57 -6.44 -12.77
N ALA A 204 -17.84 -5.91 -11.79
CA ALA A 204 -17.07 -6.71 -10.84
C ALA A 204 -17.99 -7.61 -9.98
N SER A 205 -19.10 -7.04 -9.49
CA SER A 205 -20.10 -7.77 -8.71
C SER A 205 -20.78 -8.88 -9.51
N ASP A 206 -21.05 -8.65 -10.78
CA ASP A 206 -21.65 -9.67 -11.69
C ASP A 206 -20.71 -10.86 -11.93
N LEU A 207 -19.39 -10.60 -11.97
CA LEU A 207 -18.36 -11.63 -12.17
C LEU A 207 -17.95 -12.33 -10.88
N SER A 208 -17.95 -11.59 -9.77
CA SER A 208 -17.54 -12.10 -8.46
C SER A 208 -18.16 -11.27 -7.34
N GLY A 209 -19.13 -11.86 -6.63
CA GLY A 209 -19.90 -11.17 -5.59
C GLY A 209 -19.11 -10.72 -4.35
N ASN A 210 -17.83 -11.06 -4.29
CA ASN A 210 -16.92 -10.68 -3.21
C ASN A 210 -15.86 -9.66 -3.64
N VAL A 211 -16.03 -9.01 -4.79
CA VAL A 211 -15.12 -7.98 -5.33
C VAL A 211 -15.88 -6.67 -5.50
N ARG A 212 -15.34 -5.59 -4.98
CA ARG A 212 -15.95 -4.26 -5.08
C ARG A 212 -14.92 -3.14 -4.95
N PRO A 213 -15.18 -1.95 -5.49
CA PRO A 213 -14.35 -0.78 -5.25
C PRO A 213 -14.27 -0.42 -3.76
N ALA A 214 -13.09 0.04 -3.34
CA ALA A 214 -12.91 0.64 -2.04
C ALA A 214 -13.57 2.03 -1.99
N ILE A 215 -14.19 2.35 -0.86
CA ILE A 215 -14.89 3.63 -0.65
C ILE A 215 -14.25 4.32 0.55
N GLU A 216 -13.92 5.60 0.39
CA GLU A 216 -13.33 6.40 1.47
C GLU A 216 -14.26 6.46 2.69
N GLY A 217 -13.68 6.21 3.87
CA GLY A 217 -14.41 6.21 5.14
C GLY A 217 -15.20 4.93 5.44
N GLU A 218 -15.13 3.93 4.57
CA GLU A 218 -15.76 2.63 4.84
C GLU A 218 -14.94 1.82 5.85
N GLU A 219 -15.63 1.18 6.79
CA GLU A 219 -15.04 0.26 7.77
C GLU A 219 -15.39 -1.19 7.42
N ILE A 220 -14.38 -2.07 7.41
CA ILE A 220 -14.54 -3.50 7.18
C ILE A 220 -14.27 -4.24 8.49
N CYS A 221 -15.26 -4.92 9.02
CA CYS A 221 -15.12 -5.78 10.19
C CYS A 221 -14.76 -7.22 9.76
N LEU A 222 -13.70 -7.81 10.33
CA LEU A 222 -13.21 -9.15 10.05
C LEU A 222 -13.57 -10.17 11.13
#